data_2d727a2d89bc84ad10c67f1bc11920f3
#
_entry.id   2d727a2d89bc84ad10c67f1bc11920f3
#
_cell.length_a   1.000
_cell.length_b   1.000
_cell.length_c   1.000
_cell.angle_alpha   90.00
_cell.angle_beta   90.00
_cell.angle_gamma   90.00
#
_symmetry.space_group_name_H-M   'P 1'
#
loop_
_entity.id
_entity.type
_entity.pdbx_description
1 polymer ?
#
loop_
_entity_poly.entity_id
_entity_poly.type
_entity_poly.pdbx_seq_one_letter_code
_entity_poly.pdbx_strand_id
1 'polypeptide(L)'
;MKASTVIALHFPSKKRLEMVLKALKPEAEMHPSTRRSKVKVNSKQNSLILNFEAENTSALRASINSYLRWIMLINDSFQAIEELDRK
;
A
#
# COMPACT_ATOMS: atom_id res chain seq x y z
N MET A 1 -14.60 18.02 -8.22
CA MET A 1 -14.88 17.53 -6.87
C MET A 1 -13.87 16.45 -6.50
N LYS A 2 -13.32 16.55 -5.30
CA LYS A 2 -12.31 15.58 -4.88
C LYS A 2 -12.93 14.48 -4.04
N ALA A 3 -12.45 13.26 -4.25
CA ALA A 3 -12.80 12.10 -3.45
C ALA A 3 -11.57 11.67 -2.68
N SER A 4 -11.75 11.26 -1.43
CA SER A 4 -10.64 10.81 -0.60
C SER A 4 -11.08 9.70 0.35
N THR A 5 -10.10 8.91 0.78
CA THR A 5 -10.33 7.87 1.77
C THR A 5 -9.04 7.52 2.48
N VAL A 6 -9.18 6.88 3.64
CA VAL A 6 -8.05 6.38 4.40
C VAL A 6 -8.27 4.90 4.64
N ILE A 7 -7.27 4.09 4.35
CA ILE A 7 -7.33 2.65 4.56
C ILE A 7 -6.19 2.26 5.50
N ALA A 8 -6.53 1.50 6.54
CA ALA A 8 -5.55 0.98 7.48
C ALA A 8 -5.48 -0.54 7.33
N LEU A 9 -4.29 -1.07 7.12
CA LEU A 9 -4.05 -2.49 7.01
C LEU A 9 -3.19 -2.94 8.19
N HIS A 10 -3.71 -3.87 8.98
CA HIS A 10 -3.01 -4.37 10.14
C HIS A 10 -2.15 -5.58 9.78
N PHE A 11 -0.90 -5.57 10.23
CA PHE A 11 0.03 -6.68 9.97
C PHE A 11 0.32 -7.45 11.25
N PRO A 12 0.59 -8.76 11.12
CA PRO A 12 0.84 -9.60 12.30
C PRO A 12 2.15 -9.29 13.01
N SER A 13 3.10 -8.64 12.32
CA SER A 13 4.36 -8.28 12.94
C SER A 13 4.87 -6.96 12.37
N LYS A 14 5.63 -6.26 13.20
CA LYS A 14 6.25 -5.00 12.77
C LYS A 14 7.25 -5.23 11.64
N LYS A 15 7.95 -6.35 11.69
CA LYS A 15 8.91 -6.72 10.65
C LYS A 15 8.24 -6.84 9.28
N ARG A 16 7.10 -7.51 9.22
CA ARG A 16 6.34 -7.67 7.99
C ARG A 16 5.88 -6.32 7.46
N LEU A 17 5.37 -5.47 8.37
CA LEU A 17 4.94 -4.12 8.02
C LEU A 17 6.09 -3.31 7.41
N GLU A 18 7.26 -3.34 8.04
CA GLU A 18 8.41 -2.60 7.55
C GLU A 18 8.87 -3.06 6.18
N MET A 19 8.82 -4.37 5.94
CA MET A 19 9.19 -4.94 4.64
C MET A 19 8.26 -4.45 3.54
N VAL A 20 6.96 -4.47 3.80
CA VAL A 20 5.96 -4.00 2.85
C VAL A 20 6.11 -2.50 2.63
N LEU A 21 6.31 -1.75 3.69
CA LEU A 21 6.48 -0.30 3.61
C LEU A 21 7.69 0.08 2.76
N LYS A 22 8.80 -0.60 2.95
CA LYS A 22 10.01 -0.35 2.16
C LYS A 22 9.81 -0.66 0.69
N ALA A 23 9.04 -1.70 0.38
CA ALA A 23 8.75 -2.07 -0.99
C ALA A 23 7.80 -1.07 -1.66
N LEU A 24 6.90 -0.46 -0.90
CA LEU A 24 5.93 0.49 -1.43
C LEU A 24 6.47 1.90 -1.59
N LYS A 25 7.27 2.38 -0.64
CA LYS A 25 7.72 3.78 -0.64
C LYS A 25 8.45 4.22 -1.91
N PRO A 26 9.45 3.48 -2.39
CA PRO A 26 10.15 3.91 -3.61
C PRO A 26 9.21 4.07 -4.78
N GLU A 27 8.25 3.17 -4.92
CA GLU A 27 7.29 3.22 -6.01
C GLU A 27 6.33 4.39 -5.85
N ALA A 28 5.87 4.63 -4.63
CA ALA A 28 4.96 5.74 -4.35
C ALA A 28 5.65 7.08 -4.62
N GLU A 29 6.97 7.15 -4.40
CA GLU A 29 7.74 8.36 -4.66
C GLU A 29 8.10 8.51 -6.13
N MET A 30 8.41 7.40 -6.80
CA MET A 30 8.82 7.39 -8.21
C MET A 30 7.64 7.59 -9.17
N HIS A 31 6.46 7.25 -8.73
CA HIS A 31 5.26 7.54 -9.49
C HIS A 31 4.51 8.65 -8.77
N PRO A 32 5.06 9.87 -8.83
CA PRO A 32 4.31 10.98 -8.27
C PRO A 32 2.96 10.96 -8.96
N SER A 33 1.98 10.93 -8.16
CA SER A 33 0.60 10.91 -8.53
C SER A 33 0.34 11.42 -9.93
N THR A 34 -0.35 10.62 -10.69
CA THR A 34 -0.97 11.14 -11.90
C THR A 34 -1.78 12.36 -11.48
N ARG A 35 -2.13 13.21 -12.41
CA ARG A 35 -2.95 14.37 -12.11
C ARG A 35 -4.26 14.01 -11.43
N ARG A 36 -4.69 12.75 -11.55
CA ARG A 36 -5.99 12.29 -11.06
C ARG A 36 -6.00 11.73 -9.65
N SER A 37 -4.84 11.32 -9.14
CA SER A 37 -4.82 10.73 -7.81
C SER A 37 -3.50 10.93 -7.10
N LYS A 38 -3.56 10.94 -5.77
CA LYS A 38 -2.41 11.05 -4.90
C LYS A 38 -2.54 10.01 -3.79
N VAL A 39 -1.43 9.42 -3.40
CA VAL A 39 -1.41 8.44 -2.32
C VAL A 39 -0.27 8.78 -1.36
N LYS A 40 -0.59 8.82 -0.07
CA LYS A 40 0.41 8.99 0.97
C LYS A 40 0.45 7.70 1.78
N VAL A 41 1.66 7.21 2.04
CA VAL A 41 1.87 5.96 2.76
C VAL A 41 2.57 6.25 4.07
N ASN A 42 1.96 5.84 5.18
CA ASN A 42 2.50 6.00 6.52
C ASN A 42 2.33 4.71 7.30
N SER A 43 2.95 4.65 8.46
CA SER A 43 2.75 3.52 9.35
C SER A 43 2.51 4.03 10.76
N LYS A 44 1.73 3.26 11.53
CA LYS A 44 1.47 3.54 12.93
C LYS A 44 1.32 2.21 13.65
N GLN A 45 2.21 1.95 14.61
CA GLN A 45 2.26 0.65 15.28
C GLN A 45 2.44 -0.47 14.23
N ASN A 46 1.54 -1.44 14.20
CA ASN A 46 1.60 -2.53 13.24
C ASN A 46 0.66 -2.33 12.04
N SER A 47 0.24 -1.11 11.81
CA SER A 47 -0.70 -0.80 10.73
C SER A 47 -0.06 0.06 9.65
N LEU A 48 -0.39 -0.26 8.41
CA LEU A 48 -0.02 0.54 7.25
C LEU A 48 -1.19 1.46 6.95
N ILE A 49 -0.93 2.75 6.91
CA ILE A 49 -1.95 3.76 6.67
C ILE A 49 -1.80 4.33 5.27
N LEU A 50 -2.84 4.17 4.47
CA LEU A 50 -2.86 4.67 3.10
C LEU A 50 -3.90 5.78 2.99
N ASN A 51 -3.44 6.97 2.63
CA ASN A 51 -4.32 8.11 2.40
C ASN A 51 -4.44 8.31 0.90
N PHE A 52 -5.66 8.15 0.38
CA PHE A 52 -5.94 8.31 -1.04
C PHE A 52 -6.72 9.58 -1.30
N GLU A 53 -6.35 10.29 -2.35
CA GLU A 53 -7.07 11.47 -2.81
C GLU A 53 -7.12 11.46 -4.32
N ALA A 54 -8.29 11.73 -4.90
CA ALA A 54 -8.47 11.69 -6.35
C ALA A 54 -9.48 12.72 -6.80
N GLU A 55 -9.49 13.04 -8.09
CA GLU A 55 -10.42 14.01 -8.67
C GLU A 55 -11.87 13.56 -8.58
N ASN A 56 -12.10 12.25 -8.71
CA ASN A 56 -13.44 11.71 -8.69
C ASN A 56 -13.42 10.28 -8.13
N THR A 57 -14.61 9.73 -7.95
CA THR A 57 -14.80 8.41 -7.36
C THR A 57 -14.17 7.30 -8.19
N SER A 58 -14.28 7.40 -9.52
CA SER A 58 -13.69 6.38 -10.40
C SER A 58 -12.18 6.32 -10.30
N ALA A 59 -11.54 7.48 -10.28
CA ALA A 59 -10.09 7.57 -10.13
C ALA A 59 -9.65 7.08 -8.75
N LEU A 60 -10.43 7.41 -7.71
CA LEU A 60 -10.16 6.95 -6.36
C LEU A 60 -10.20 5.42 -6.28
N ARG A 61 -11.25 4.82 -6.84
CA ARG A 61 -11.42 3.37 -6.84
C ARG A 61 -10.30 2.68 -7.58
N ALA A 62 -9.90 3.20 -8.74
CA ALA A 62 -8.80 2.64 -9.51
C ALA A 62 -7.48 2.68 -8.73
N SER A 63 -7.22 3.79 -8.06
CA SER A 63 -6.02 3.96 -7.25
C SER A 63 -5.99 2.97 -6.08
N ILE A 64 -7.10 2.83 -5.37
CA ILE A 64 -7.23 1.89 -4.25
C ILE A 64 -6.97 0.46 -4.72
N ASN A 65 -7.64 0.05 -5.81
CA ASN A 65 -7.49 -1.30 -6.34
C ASN A 65 -6.05 -1.61 -6.74
N SER A 66 -5.38 -0.66 -7.37
CA SER A 66 -3.99 -0.85 -7.78
C SER A 66 -3.07 -1.05 -6.58
N TYR A 67 -3.21 -0.23 -5.55
CA TYR A 67 -2.37 -0.32 -4.37
C TYR A 67 -2.65 -1.58 -3.56
N LEU A 68 -3.90 -1.94 -3.38
CA LEU A 68 -4.25 -3.15 -2.63
C LEU A 68 -3.74 -4.40 -3.34
N ARG A 69 -3.88 -4.46 -4.67
CA ARG A 69 -3.37 -5.58 -5.44
C ARG A 69 -1.86 -5.71 -5.30
N TRP A 70 -1.17 -4.60 -5.37
CA TRP A 70 0.28 -4.56 -5.23
C TRP A 70 0.73 -5.01 -3.84
N ILE A 71 0.07 -4.50 -2.80
CA ILE A 71 0.37 -4.90 -1.42
C ILE A 71 0.16 -6.40 -1.24
N MET A 72 -0.90 -6.94 -1.80
CA MET A 72 -1.17 -8.37 -1.74
C MET A 72 -0.05 -9.18 -2.40
N LEU A 73 0.43 -8.73 -3.56
CA LEU A 73 1.52 -9.40 -4.25
C LEU A 73 2.81 -9.38 -3.44
N ILE A 74 3.13 -8.24 -2.83
CA ILE A 74 4.32 -8.11 -1.99
C ILE A 74 4.21 -9.04 -0.79
N ASN A 75 3.06 -9.04 -0.12
CA ASN A 75 2.84 -9.87 1.05
C ASN A 75 2.94 -11.36 0.71
N ASP A 76 2.35 -11.77 -0.41
CA ASP A 76 2.41 -13.15 -0.86
C ASP A 76 3.83 -13.59 -1.17
N SER A 77 4.63 -12.70 -1.75
CA SER A 77 6.03 -12.98 -2.06
C SER A 77 6.83 -13.22 -0.79
N PHE A 78 6.64 -12.38 0.23
CA PHE A 78 7.34 -12.56 1.52
C PHE A 78 6.89 -13.83 2.21
N GLN A 79 5.63 -14.17 2.15
CA GLN A 79 5.11 -15.39 2.75
C GLN A 79 5.71 -16.63 2.09
N ALA A 80 5.84 -16.63 0.78
CA ALA A 80 6.45 -17.74 0.05
C ALA A 80 7.92 -17.92 0.45
N ILE A 81 8.66 -16.82 0.62
CA ILE A 81 10.06 -16.87 1.04
C ILE A 81 10.17 -17.45 2.45
N GLU A 82 9.31 -17.03 3.37
CA GLU A 82 9.29 -17.56 4.73
C GLU A 82 9.02 -19.04 4.76
N GLU A 83 8.11 -19.53 3.93
CA GLU A 83 7.80 -20.95 3.85
C GLU A 83 8.99 -21.76 3.34
N LEU A 84 9.74 -21.21 2.38
CA LEU A 84 10.93 -21.86 1.87
C LEU A 84 12.01 -21.95 2.95
N ASP A 85 12.16 -20.92 3.75
CA ASP A 85 13.16 -20.87 4.83
C ASP A 85 12.85 -21.88 5.93
N ARG A 86 11.59 -22.26 6.11
CA ARG A 86 11.21 -23.25 7.12
C ARG A 86 11.58 -24.67 6.75
N LYS A 87 11.87 -24.92 5.50
CA LYS A 87 12.28 -26.24 5.04
C LYS A 87 13.78 -26.34 5.05
#